data_ff2c586b4d6aee95310b2b7d82a901bc
#
_entry.id   ff2c586b4d6aee95310b2b7d82a901bc
#
_cell.length_a   1.000
_cell.length_b   1.000
_cell.length_c   1.000
_cell.angle_alpha   90.00
_cell.angle_beta   90.00
_cell.angle_gamma   90.00
#
_symmetry.space_group_name_H-M   'P 1'
#
loop_
_entity.id
_entity.type
_entity.pdbx_description
1 polymer ?
#
loop_
_entity_poly.entity_id
_entity_poly.type
_entity_poly.pdbx_seq_one_letter_code
_entity_poly.pdbx_strand_id
1 'polypeptide(L)'
;MMKRKNRIIAAGLTLVLMMNMTIVASVTRSYASTDVVPYISFGANLKDSEKKTVMELLDVTKDDLADYKVIEITNEEEHKYLDRYIDSSVIGSRALSSVKIEENGDNDGINVTTKNINFCTEAMYVNALSTAGISDAEVTVAGPFPLSGTAALVGAIKAYSSMHDEAVDEKKMDAAVDELVTTGEIVGSIGSDKAAKLMAIIKDAVVKGELDSDEEILKAIDDGAKKLDIKLSEDERQKILSVMKKIGDLDLDISDLEKSAQKVYDAITSSGIDLEDAKNWFEKIFGGIGDFFGNIFSSIGDFFKSLF
;
A
#
# COMPACT_ATOMS: atom_id res chain seq x y z
N MET A 1 58.90 -45.76 58.52
CA MET A 1 59.56 -44.60 57.82
C MET A 1 58.76 -44.25 56.60
N MET A 2 58.41 -42.99 56.46
CA MET A 2 57.86 -42.25 55.32
C MET A 2 56.42 -42.53 54.84
N LYS A 3 55.58 -41.60 55.21
CA LYS A 3 54.23 -41.35 54.76
C LYS A 3 54.21 -40.96 53.29
N ARG A 4 53.26 -41.48 52.47
CA ARG A 4 52.82 -40.83 51.25
C ARG A 4 51.29 -40.65 51.32
N LYS A 5 50.90 -39.37 51.25
CA LYS A 5 49.52 -38.93 51.23
C LYS A 5 48.96 -39.17 49.83
N ASN A 6 47.85 -39.91 49.74
CA ASN A 6 47.04 -39.95 48.53
C ASN A 6 46.00 -38.85 48.62
N ARG A 7 46.11 -37.89 47.69
CA ARG A 7 45.07 -36.89 47.46
C ARG A 7 44.05 -37.54 46.53
N ILE A 8 42.85 -37.69 47.05
CA ILE A 8 41.67 -38.07 46.29
C ILE A 8 41.17 -36.76 45.62
N ILE A 9 41.19 -36.73 44.31
CA ILE A 9 40.59 -35.64 43.51
C ILE A 9 39.16 -36.07 43.29
N ALA A 10 38.25 -35.40 44.00
CA ALA A 10 36.82 -35.55 43.75
C ALA A 10 36.49 -34.71 42.47
N ALA A 11 36.22 -35.43 41.39
CA ALA A 11 35.66 -34.78 40.18
C ALA A 11 34.16 -34.55 40.41
N GLY A 12 33.84 -33.31 40.68
CA GLY A 12 32.44 -32.86 40.73
C GLY A 12 31.87 -32.83 39.33
N LEU A 13 30.92 -33.72 39.05
CA LEU A 13 30.14 -33.74 37.85
C LEU A 13 29.10 -32.60 37.93
N THR A 14 29.43 -31.44 37.37
CA THR A 14 28.47 -30.33 37.23
C THR A 14 27.56 -30.64 36.06
N LEU A 15 26.36 -31.10 36.36
CA LEU A 15 25.28 -31.27 35.41
C LEU A 15 24.78 -29.88 35.00
N VAL A 16 25.25 -29.38 33.84
CA VAL A 16 24.72 -28.16 33.23
C VAL A 16 23.39 -28.50 32.58
N LEU A 17 22.32 -28.23 33.34
CA LEU A 17 20.95 -28.25 32.83
C LEU A 17 20.82 -27.06 31.87
N MET A 18 21.00 -27.28 30.56
CA MET A 18 20.64 -26.30 29.54
C MET A 18 19.12 -26.18 29.49
N MET A 19 18.62 -25.26 30.24
CA MET A 19 17.25 -24.78 30.13
C MET A 19 17.15 -23.98 28.83
N ASN A 20 16.66 -24.62 27.76
CA ASN A 20 16.27 -23.94 26.53
C ASN A 20 15.09 -23.02 26.86
N MET A 21 15.43 -21.82 27.29
CA MET A 21 14.49 -20.71 27.38
C MET A 21 14.30 -20.19 25.96
N THR A 22 13.33 -20.73 25.24
CA THR A 22 12.81 -20.08 24.03
C THR A 22 12.28 -18.72 24.45
N ILE A 23 13.12 -17.72 24.28
CA ILE A 23 12.68 -16.31 24.31
C ILE A 23 11.78 -16.16 23.11
N VAL A 24 10.45 -16.28 23.32
CA VAL A 24 9.48 -15.72 22.44
C VAL A 24 9.71 -14.20 22.54
N ALA A 25 10.51 -13.66 21.64
CA ALA A 25 10.60 -12.23 21.46
C ALA A 25 9.21 -11.82 20.95
N SER A 26 8.38 -11.40 21.91
CA SER A 26 7.24 -10.56 21.57
C SER A 26 7.83 -9.35 20.86
N VAL A 27 7.67 -9.28 19.54
CA VAL A 27 7.95 -8.07 18.80
C VAL A 27 6.86 -7.10 19.25
N THR A 28 7.12 -6.42 20.37
CA THR A 28 6.40 -5.21 20.69
C THR A 28 6.79 -4.23 19.59
N ARG A 29 5.93 -4.10 18.56
CA ARG A 29 5.99 -2.95 17.66
C ARG A 29 5.91 -1.72 18.57
N SER A 30 7.02 -1.01 18.70
CA SER A 30 7.04 0.31 19.30
C SER A 30 6.40 1.21 18.26
N TYR A 31 5.09 1.44 18.38
CA TYR A 31 4.47 2.54 17.67
C TYR A 31 5.14 3.81 18.19
N ALA A 32 5.72 4.59 17.30
CA ALA A 32 6.00 5.97 17.62
C ALA A 32 4.66 6.56 18.09
N SER A 33 4.62 7.11 19.29
CA SER A 33 3.39 7.67 19.89
C SER A 33 3.02 8.90 19.09
N THR A 34 2.27 8.71 18.01
CA THR A 34 1.45 9.77 17.44
C THR A 34 0.26 9.90 18.40
N ASP A 35 -0.12 11.12 18.78
CA ASP A 35 -1.32 11.36 19.61
C ASP A 35 -2.62 11.05 18.82
N VAL A 36 -2.50 10.50 17.62
CA VAL A 36 -3.58 10.20 16.68
C VAL A 36 -4.17 8.84 16.97
N VAL A 37 -5.46 8.81 17.26
CA VAL A 37 -6.17 7.55 17.55
C VAL A 37 -6.40 6.78 16.26
N PRO A 38 -6.00 5.50 16.18
CA PRO A 38 -6.19 4.70 14.99
C PRO A 38 -7.67 4.37 14.74
N TYR A 39 -7.99 4.01 13.51
CA TYR A 39 -9.36 3.76 13.07
C TYR A 39 -9.55 2.34 12.54
N ILE A 40 -10.76 1.84 12.74
CA ILE A 40 -11.28 0.68 12.02
C ILE A 40 -12.55 1.08 11.30
N SER A 41 -12.60 0.83 9.99
CA SER A 41 -13.82 0.96 9.22
C SER A 41 -14.34 -0.43 8.86
N PHE A 42 -15.52 -0.79 9.36
CA PHE A 42 -16.18 -2.05 9.02
C PHE A 42 -17.15 -1.85 7.86
N GLY A 43 -17.29 -2.87 7.01
CA GLY A 43 -18.42 -2.96 6.10
C GLY A 43 -19.73 -3.15 6.89
N ALA A 44 -20.70 -2.26 6.70
CA ALA A 44 -21.93 -2.21 7.49
C ALA A 44 -22.85 -3.45 7.34
N ASN A 45 -22.62 -4.26 6.29
CA ASN A 45 -23.43 -5.45 6.04
C ASN A 45 -22.78 -6.76 6.53
N LEU A 46 -21.74 -6.69 7.36
CA LEU A 46 -21.15 -7.85 8.01
C LEU A 46 -22.11 -8.50 9.00
N LYS A 47 -22.28 -9.81 8.92
CA LYS A 47 -22.91 -10.60 9.96
C LYS A 47 -21.94 -10.79 11.13
N ASP A 48 -22.42 -11.14 12.31
CA ASP A 48 -21.58 -11.33 13.50
C ASP A 48 -20.40 -12.30 13.26
N SER A 49 -20.66 -13.42 12.58
CA SER A 49 -19.60 -14.38 12.24
C SER A 49 -18.59 -13.83 11.22
N GLU A 50 -19.06 -13.05 10.26
CA GLU A 50 -18.21 -12.39 9.25
C GLU A 50 -17.36 -11.30 9.92
N LYS A 51 -17.97 -10.49 10.82
CA LYS A 51 -17.26 -9.46 11.59
C LYS A 51 -16.17 -10.07 12.47
N LYS A 52 -16.46 -11.22 13.10
CA LYS A 52 -15.44 -11.93 13.89
C LYS A 52 -14.25 -12.36 13.01
N THR A 53 -14.50 -12.95 11.83
CA THR A 53 -13.45 -13.33 10.89
C THR A 53 -12.63 -12.12 10.44
N VAL A 54 -13.29 -11.01 10.12
CA VAL A 54 -12.61 -9.76 9.73
C VAL A 54 -11.73 -9.24 10.88
N MET A 55 -12.23 -9.22 12.12
CA MET A 55 -11.45 -8.79 13.26
C MET A 55 -10.20 -9.67 13.49
N GLU A 56 -10.34 -10.99 13.35
CA GLU A 56 -9.20 -11.92 13.42
C GLU A 56 -8.16 -11.63 12.32
N LEU A 57 -8.61 -11.30 11.11
CA LEU A 57 -7.74 -10.94 9.99
C LEU A 57 -7.09 -9.57 10.14
N LEU A 58 -7.76 -8.62 10.79
CA LEU A 58 -7.21 -7.29 11.12
C LEU A 58 -6.29 -7.34 12.35
N ASP A 59 -6.15 -8.51 12.97
CA ASP A 59 -5.39 -8.70 14.21
C ASP A 59 -5.90 -7.82 15.36
N VAL A 60 -7.23 -7.83 15.55
CA VAL A 60 -7.94 -7.03 16.57
C VAL A 60 -8.90 -7.90 17.34
N THR A 61 -8.84 -7.84 18.67
CA THR A 61 -9.81 -8.48 19.56
C THR A 61 -10.96 -7.51 19.92
N LYS A 62 -11.98 -8.01 20.61
CA LYS A 62 -13.07 -7.14 21.10
C LYS A 62 -12.59 -6.14 22.15
N ASP A 63 -11.59 -6.52 22.93
CA ASP A 63 -11.05 -5.65 23.99
C ASP A 63 -10.20 -4.53 23.36
N ASP A 64 -9.48 -4.83 22.28
CA ASP A 64 -8.67 -3.84 21.53
C ASP A 64 -9.52 -2.78 20.84
N LEU A 65 -10.81 -3.06 20.54
CA LEU A 65 -11.69 -2.07 19.90
C LEU A 65 -11.85 -0.78 20.73
N ALA A 66 -11.56 -0.81 22.01
CA ALA A 66 -11.59 0.39 22.85
C ALA A 66 -10.46 1.37 22.51
N ASP A 67 -9.39 0.91 21.89
CA ASP A 67 -8.22 1.70 21.50
C ASP A 67 -8.39 2.32 20.08
N TYR A 68 -9.44 1.95 19.38
CA TYR A 68 -9.74 2.42 18.02
C TYR A 68 -11.02 3.26 17.98
N LYS A 69 -11.04 4.23 17.09
CA LYS A 69 -12.31 4.79 16.63
C LYS A 69 -12.89 3.89 15.54
N VAL A 70 -14.17 3.54 15.68
CA VAL A 70 -14.84 2.62 14.76
C VAL A 70 -15.87 3.39 13.94
N ILE A 71 -15.78 3.26 12.61
CA ILE A 71 -16.77 3.74 11.64
C ILE A 71 -17.30 2.57 10.82
N GLU A 72 -18.39 2.79 10.10
CA GLU A 72 -18.95 1.81 9.17
C GLU A 72 -19.16 2.45 7.80
N ILE A 73 -18.97 1.66 6.75
CA ILE A 73 -19.28 2.01 5.37
C ILE A 73 -20.47 1.21 4.90
N THR A 74 -21.53 1.92 4.52
CA THR A 74 -22.74 1.30 3.96
C THR A 74 -22.53 0.96 2.48
N ASN A 75 -23.30 0.01 1.98
CA ASN A 75 -23.31 -0.30 0.55
C ASN A 75 -23.81 0.90 -0.30
N GLU A 76 -24.71 1.72 0.24
CA GLU A 76 -25.15 2.94 -0.40
C GLU A 76 -24.02 3.96 -0.56
N GLU A 77 -23.16 4.12 0.46
CA GLU A 77 -21.98 4.98 0.38
C GLU A 77 -20.96 4.43 -0.62
N GLU A 78 -20.77 3.13 -0.66
CA GLU A 78 -19.91 2.47 -1.64
C GLU A 78 -20.40 2.75 -3.07
N HIS A 79 -21.68 2.55 -3.34
CA HIS A 79 -22.31 2.86 -4.63
C HIS A 79 -22.22 4.34 -4.99
N LYS A 80 -22.39 5.26 -4.03
CA LYS A 80 -22.27 6.71 -4.25
C LYS A 80 -20.95 7.07 -4.97
N TYR A 81 -19.85 6.44 -4.58
CA TYR A 81 -18.53 6.76 -5.11
C TYR A 81 -18.13 5.90 -6.32
N LEU A 82 -18.62 4.66 -6.42
CA LEU A 82 -18.13 3.70 -7.42
C LEU A 82 -19.05 3.51 -8.63
N ASP A 83 -20.36 3.73 -8.55
CA ASP A 83 -21.33 3.41 -9.61
C ASP A 83 -21.04 4.06 -10.97
N ARG A 84 -20.30 5.18 -10.99
CA ARG A 84 -19.93 5.86 -12.22
C ARG A 84 -18.72 5.23 -12.93
N TYR A 85 -17.98 4.36 -12.24
CA TYR A 85 -16.71 3.82 -12.72
C TYR A 85 -16.72 2.31 -12.90
N ILE A 86 -17.49 1.57 -12.12
CA ILE A 86 -17.49 0.13 -12.12
C ILE A 86 -18.91 -0.41 -12.09
N ASP A 87 -19.12 -1.56 -12.76
CA ASP A 87 -20.43 -2.19 -12.79
C ASP A 87 -20.89 -2.58 -11.38
N SER A 88 -22.17 -2.29 -11.08
CA SER A 88 -22.78 -2.57 -9.79
C SER A 88 -22.67 -4.05 -9.37
N SER A 89 -22.51 -4.97 -10.32
CA SER A 89 -22.29 -6.39 -10.03
C SER A 89 -20.94 -6.69 -9.39
N VAL A 90 -19.93 -5.84 -9.64
CA VAL A 90 -18.60 -5.93 -9.01
C VAL A 90 -18.61 -5.32 -7.61
N ILE A 91 -19.33 -4.20 -7.42
CA ILE A 91 -19.56 -3.61 -6.11
C ILE A 91 -20.36 -4.58 -5.23
N GLY A 92 -21.42 -5.12 -5.80
CA GLY A 92 -22.32 -6.04 -5.12
C GLY A 92 -23.38 -5.33 -4.27
N SER A 93 -24.13 -6.11 -3.49
CA SER A 93 -25.26 -5.62 -2.68
C SER A 93 -24.94 -5.51 -1.18
N ARG A 94 -23.68 -5.67 -0.79
CA ARG A 94 -23.22 -5.69 0.59
C ARG A 94 -21.83 -5.07 0.72
N ALA A 95 -21.69 -4.06 1.54
CA ALA A 95 -20.39 -3.57 1.98
C ALA A 95 -19.83 -4.53 3.05
N LEU A 96 -18.76 -5.24 2.74
CA LEU A 96 -18.17 -6.29 3.57
C LEU A 96 -16.69 -6.11 3.84
N SER A 97 -15.94 -5.55 2.87
CA SER A 97 -14.53 -5.28 3.12
C SER A 97 -14.37 -4.22 4.20
N SER A 98 -13.37 -4.42 5.02
CA SER A 98 -13.09 -3.61 6.18
C SER A 98 -11.61 -3.25 6.20
N VAL A 99 -11.27 -2.17 6.87
CA VAL A 99 -9.91 -1.68 6.94
C VAL A 99 -9.57 -1.24 8.36
N LYS A 100 -8.36 -1.56 8.79
CA LYS A 100 -7.68 -0.94 9.92
C LYS A 100 -6.65 0.02 9.34
N ILE A 101 -6.66 1.26 9.83
CA ILE A 101 -5.71 2.30 9.44
C ILE A 101 -5.11 2.94 10.68
N GLU A 102 -3.80 3.01 10.69
CA GLU A 102 -2.97 3.55 11.77
C GLU A 102 -1.96 4.50 11.14
N GLU A 103 -1.65 5.61 11.78
CA GLU A 103 -0.50 6.41 11.38
C GLU A 103 0.79 5.64 11.64
N ASN A 104 1.71 5.66 10.69
CA ASN A 104 3.06 5.15 10.89
C ASN A 104 4.05 6.30 11.14
N GLY A 105 5.35 6.02 11.20
CA GLY A 105 6.34 7.07 11.46
C GLY A 105 6.46 8.07 10.31
N ASP A 106 6.86 9.28 10.62
CA ASP A 106 7.11 10.32 9.62
C ASP A 106 8.02 9.80 8.50
N ASN A 107 7.58 9.96 7.27
CA ASN A 107 8.26 9.52 6.05
C ASN A 107 8.32 8.01 5.81
N ASP A 108 7.50 7.21 6.50
CA ASP A 108 7.41 5.77 6.24
C ASP A 108 6.51 5.44 5.03
N GLY A 109 5.74 6.42 4.54
CA GLY A 109 4.81 6.29 3.43
C GLY A 109 3.67 5.30 3.71
N ILE A 110 2.90 4.95 2.70
CA ILE A 110 1.74 4.06 2.84
C ILE A 110 2.19 2.60 2.73
N ASN A 111 1.90 1.80 3.75
CA ASN A 111 2.04 0.35 3.73
C ASN A 111 0.65 -0.30 3.68
N VAL A 112 0.43 -1.19 2.74
CA VAL A 112 -0.85 -1.89 2.61
C VAL A 112 -0.65 -3.39 2.68
N THR A 113 -1.50 -4.05 3.45
CA THR A 113 -1.63 -5.51 3.48
C THR A 113 -3.07 -5.90 3.20
N THR A 114 -3.29 -6.86 2.32
CA THR A 114 -4.64 -7.34 1.97
C THR A 114 -4.85 -8.78 2.40
N LYS A 115 -6.04 -9.08 2.94
CA LYS A 115 -6.43 -10.43 3.39
C LYS A 115 -7.82 -10.76 2.86
N ASN A 116 -7.95 -11.82 2.05
CA ASN A 116 -9.19 -12.20 1.36
C ASN A 116 -9.72 -11.10 0.42
N ILE A 117 -8.82 -10.39 -0.27
CA ILE A 117 -9.18 -9.42 -1.30
C ILE A 117 -8.67 -9.96 -2.65
N ASN A 118 -9.53 -9.94 -3.68
CA ASN A 118 -9.23 -10.55 -4.98
C ASN A 118 -9.31 -9.60 -6.19
N PHE A 119 -9.72 -8.35 -5.98
CA PHE A 119 -9.76 -7.34 -7.04
C PHE A 119 -8.78 -6.19 -6.75
N CYS A 120 -8.93 -5.50 -5.62
CA CYS A 120 -8.03 -4.40 -5.23
C CYS A 120 -6.72 -4.97 -4.70
N THR A 121 -5.61 -4.76 -5.40
CA THR A 121 -4.28 -5.18 -4.92
C THR A 121 -3.68 -4.17 -3.96
N GLU A 122 -2.64 -4.58 -3.22
CA GLU A 122 -1.91 -3.68 -2.31
C GLU A 122 -1.38 -2.44 -3.04
N ALA A 123 -0.78 -2.62 -4.23
CA ALA A 123 -0.28 -1.52 -5.04
C ALA A 123 -1.40 -0.60 -5.56
N MET A 124 -2.59 -1.12 -5.87
CA MET A 124 -3.76 -0.31 -6.23
C MET A 124 -4.23 0.55 -5.06
N TYR A 125 -4.25 -0.01 -3.85
CA TYR A 125 -4.56 0.77 -2.64
C TYR A 125 -3.52 1.85 -2.39
N VAL A 126 -2.21 1.54 -2.44
CA VAL A 126 -1.15 2.55 -2.27
C VAL A 126 -1.34 3.72 -3.21
N ASN A 127 -1.58 3.44 -4.50
CA ASN A 127 -1.80 4.48 -5.51
C ASN A 127 -3.05 5.32 -5.20
N ALA A 128 -4.19 4.69 -4.94
CA ALA A 128 -5.45 5.40 -4.70
C ALA A 128 -5.42 6.20 -3.39
N LEU A 129 -4.84 5.65 -2.32
CA LEU A 129 -4.73 6.35 -1.04
C LEU A 129 -3.80 7.56 -1.14
N SER A 130 -2.69 7.47 -1.89
CA SER A 130 -1.83 8.63 -2.14
C SER A 130 -2.53 9.71 -2.96
N THR A 131 -3.38 9.34 -3.93
CA THR A 131 -4.23 10.29 -4.67
C THR A 131 -5.30 10.94 -3.78
N ALA A 132 -5.76 10.22 -2.75
CA ALA A 132 -6.64 10.79 -1.74
C ALA A 132 -5.93 11.75 -0.77
N GLY A 133 -4.59 11.91 -0.87
CA GLY A 133 -3.79 12.77 -0.01
C GLY A 133 -3.33 12.11 1.29
N ILE A 134 -3.38 10.79 1.36
CA ILE A 134 -2.82 10.02 2.49
C ILE A 134 -1.32 9.85 2.25
N SER A 135 -0.52 10.08 3.27
CA SER A 135 0.94 10.02 3.15
C SER A 135 1.57 8.87 3.94
N ASP A 136 1.45 8.89 5.26
CA ASP A 136 2.14 7.98 6.16
C ASP A 136 1.13 7.14 6.94
N ALA A 137 0.84 5.92 6.44
CA ALA A 137 -0.18 5.05 7.01
C ALA A 137 0.16 3.55 6.90
N GLU A 138 -0.14 2.81 7.96
CA GLU A 138 -0.20 1.35 7.95
C GLU A 138 -1.66 0.92 7.77
N VAL A 139 -1.95 0.25 6.67
CA VAL A 139 -3.31 -0.09 6.24
C VAL A 139 -3.45 -1.60 6.09
N THR A 140 -4.34 -2.20 6.86
CA THR A 140 -4.70 -3.61 6.69
C THR A 140 -6.13 -3.73 6.21
N VAL A 141 -6.32 -4.30 5.04
CA VAL A 141 -7.64 -4.54 4.43
C VAL A 141 -8.03 -6.00 4.55
N ALA A 142 -9.25 -6.28 5.00
CA ALA A 142 -9.73 -7.64 5.15
C ALA A 142 -11.16 -7.84 4.65
N GLY A 143 -11.41 -9.02 4.05
CA GLY A 143 -12.73 -9.53 3.76
C GLY A 143 -13.03 -10.80 4.56
N PRO A 144 -14.29 -11.10 4.92
CA PRO A 144 -14.63 -12.34 5.62
C PRO A 144 -14.41 -13.59 4.76
N PHE A 145 -14.36 -13.42 3.45
CA PHE A 145 -14.03 -14.37 2.40
C PHE A 145 -13.52 -13.58 1.18
N PRO A 146 -12.98 -14.21 0.11
CA PRO A 146 -12.49 -13.49 -1.06
C PRO A 146 -13.57 -12.60 -1.70
N LEU A 147 -13.28 -11.29 -1.82
CA LEU A 147 -14.17 -10.26 -2.37
C LEU A 147 -13.38 -9.08 -2.96
N SER A 148 -14.07 -8.10 -3.58
CA SER A 148 -13.44 -7.01 -4.33
C SER A 148 -12.53 -6.10 -3.49
N GLY A 149 -12.99 -5.65 -2.32
CA GLY A 149 -12.25 -4.72 -1.46
C GLY A 149 -12.65 -3.25 -1.60
N THR A 150 -13.58 -2.91 -2.46
CA THR A 150 -13.94 -1.53 -2.82
C THR A 150 -14.49 -0.72 -1.65
N ALA A 151 -15.31 -1.29 -0.77
CA ALA A 151 -15.80 -0.61 0.43
C ALA A 151 -14.66 -0.19 1.38
N ALA A 152 -13.59 -0.98 1.46
CA ALA A 152 -12.44 -0.67 2.31
C ALA A 152 -11.66 0.57 1.83
N LEU A 153 -11.62 0.86 0.50
CA LEU A 153 -11.01 2.10 0.01
C LEU A 153 -11.76 3.32 0.53
N VAL A 154 -13.08 3.33 0.36
CA VAL A 154 -13.94 4.42 0.86
C VAL A 154 -13.77 4.57 2.38
N GLY A 155 -13.73 3.43 3.08
CA GLY A 155 -13.51 3.38 4.52
C GLY A 155 -12.16 3.94 4.97
N ALA A 156 -11.08 3.62 4.27
CA ALA A 156 -9.75 4.11 4.58
C ALA A 156 -9.65 5.64 4.43
N ILE A 157 -10.17 6.19 3.32
CA ILE A 157 -10.13 7.63 3.07
C ILE A 157 -10.98 8.39 4.11
N LYS A 158 -12.18 7.91 4.41
CA LYS A 158 -13.03 8.52 5.46
C LYS A 158 -12.41 8.43 6.85
N ALA A 159 -11.80 7.29 7.19
CA ALA A 159 -11.13 7.10 8.44
C ALA A 159 -9.94 8.06 8.59
N TYR A 160 -9.09 8.14 7.58
CA TYR A 160 -7.92 9.02 7.58
C TYR A 160 -8.32 10.50 7.71
N SER A 161 -9.28 10.97 6.92
CA SER A 161 -9.80 12.34 7.07
C SER A 161 -10.33 12.61 8.49
N SER A 162 -11.01 11.62 9.09
CA SER A 162 -11.53 11.73 10.46
C SER A 162 -10.41 11.68 11.52
N MET A 163 -9.27 11.02 11.25
CA MET A 163 -8.10 11.00 12.13
C MET A 163 -7.49 12.40 12.27
N HIS A 164 -7.56 13.18 11.20
CA HIS A 164 -6.99 14.54 11.14
C HIS A 164 -8.04 15.64 11.36
N ASP A 165 -9.25 15.30 11.80
CA ASP A 165 -10.37 16.24 11.96
C ASP A 165 -10.69 17.04 10.68
N GLU A 166 -10.46 16.42 9.52
CA GLU A 166 -10.69 17.01 8.21
C GLU A 166 -11.96 16.48 7.56
N ALA A 167 -12.58 17.30 6.71
CA ALA A 167 -13.64 16.83 5.83
C ALA A 167 -13.04 16.03 4.67
N VAL A 168 -13.74 14.97 4.23
CA VAL A 168 -13.35 14.23 3.04
C VAL A 168 -13.31 15.18 1.84
N ASP A 169 -12.17 15.27 1.16
CA ASP A 169 -12.07 15.96 -0.11
C ASP A 169 -12.73 15.11 -1.21
N GLU A 170 -13.91 15.53 -1.65
CA GLU A 170 -14.72 14.80 -2.64
C GLU A 170 -14.00 14.70 -4.01
N LYS A 171 -13.12 15.65 -4.37
CA LYS A 171 -12.37 15.58 -5.62
C LYS A 171 -11.25 14.56 -5.53
N LYS A 172 -10.52 14.55 -4.42
CA LYS A 172 -9.46 13.56 -4.15
C LYS A 172 -10.08 12.15 -4.03
N MET A 173 -11.21 12.01 -3.33
CA MET A 173 -11.95 10.75 -3.24
C MET A 173 -12.36 10.25 -4.64
N ASP A 174 -12.95 11.12 -5.46
CA ASP A 174 -13.39 10.79 -6.82
C ASP A 174 -12.22 10.34 -7.71
N ALA A 175 -11.09 11.04 -7.66
CA ALA A 175 -9.90 10.68 -8.42
C ALA A 175 -9.26 9.37 -7.93
N ALA A 176 -9.20 9.15 -6.63
CA ALA A 176 -8.67 7.93 -6.03
C ALA A 176 -9.49 6.69 -6.42
N VAL A 177 -10.81 6.82 -6.42
CA VAL A 177 -11.72 5.75 -6.85
C VAL A 177 -11.56 5.47 -8.34
N ASP A 178 -11.53 6.52 -9.18
CA ASP A 178 -11.34 6.40 -10.64
C ASP A 178 -10.00 5.74 -10.97
N GLU A 179 -8.92 6.13 -10.29
CA GLU A 179 -7.60 5.53 -10.44
C GLU A 179 -7.61 4.03 -10.08
N LEU A 180 -8.21 3.68 -8.96
CA LEU A 180 -8.30 2.28 -8.52
C LEU A 180 -9.07 1.44 -9.52
N VAL A 181 -10.24 1.91 -9.95
CA VAL A 181 -11.10 1.18 -10.89
C VAL A 181 -10.44 1.06 -12.25
N THR A 182 -9.92 2.15 -12.81
CA THR A 182 -9.20 2.13 -14.09
C THR A 182 -8.00 1.19 -14.04
N THR A 183 -7.24 1.21 -12.94
CA THR A 183 -6.15 0.25 -12.73
C THR A 183 -6.67 -1.19 -12.73
N GLY A 184 -7.76 -1.46 -12.03
CA GLY A 184 -8.39 -2.80 -11.95
C GLY A 184 -8.90 -3.31 -13.29
N GLU A 185 -9.47 -2.46 -14.13
CA GLU A 185 -9.92 -2.81 -15.49
C GLU A 185 -8.75 -3.23 -16.38
N ILE A 186 -7.63 -2.52 -16.30
CA ILE A 186 -6.41 -2.82 -17.06
C ILE A 186 -5.75 -4.11 -16.58
N VAL A 187 -5.85 -4.44 -15.28
CA VAL A 187 -5.29 -5.67 -14.69
C VAL A 187 -5.70 -6.92 -15.45
N GLY A 188 -6.95 -7.01 -15.88
CA GLY A 188 -7.48 -8.16 -16.62
C GLY A 188 -6.72 -8.47 -17.92
N SER A 189 -6.13 -7.46 -18.54
CA SER A 189 -5.37 -7.58 -19.80
C SER A 189 -3.86 -7.74 -19.61
N ILE A 190 -3.28 -7.23 -18.50
CA ILE A 190 -1.81 -7.07 -18.37
C ILE A 190 -1.20 -7.51 -17.03
N GLY A 191 -2.03 -7.87 -16.07
CA GLY A 191 -1.59 -8.23 -14.72
C GLY A 191 -1.49 -7.04 -13.75
N SER A 192 -1.78 -7.31 -12.48
CA SER A 192 -1.98 -6.30 -11.42
C SER A 192 -0.77 -5.40 -11.19
N ASP A 193 0.42 -5.99 -11.10
CA ASP A 193 1.63 -5.24 -10.77
C ASP A 193 2.03 -4.28 -11.88
N LYS A 194 1.93 -4.71 -13.14
CA LYS A 194 2.27 -3.86 -14.29
C LYS A 194 1.30 -2.69 -14.42
N ALA A 195 -0.01 -2.92 -14.19
CA ALA A 195 -1.01 -1.86 -14.24
C ALA A 195 -0.76 -0.80 -13.17
N ALA A 196 -0.62 -1.21 -11.91
CA ALA A 196 -0.36 -0.29 -10.81
C ALA A 196 0.94 0.51 -11.00
N LYS A 197 1.99 -0.14 -11.54
CA LYS A 197 3.28 0.50 -11.86
C LYS A 197 3.14 1.56 -12.94
N LEU A 198 2.46 1.24 -14.03
CA LEU A 198 2.22 2.19 -15.12
C LEU A 198 1.50 3.44 -14.60
N MET A 199 0.43 3.23 -13.83
CA MET A 199 -0.35 4.32 -13.25
C MET A 199 0.49 5.19 -12.30
N ALA A 200 1.26 4.58 -11.38
CA ALA A 200 2.10 5.33 -10.43
C ALA A 200 3.14 6.22 -11.12
N ILE A 201 3.79 5.69 -12.15
CA ILE A 201 4.84 6.41 -12.89
C ILE A 201 4.28 7.63 -13.63
N ILE A 202 3.17 7.45 -14.35
CA ILE A 202 2.57 8.54 -15.12
C ILE A 202 1.99 9.58 -14.18
N LYS A 203 1.35 9.16 -13.08
CA LYS A 203 0.82 10.05 -12.06
C LYS A 203 1.90 10.97 -11.47
N ASP A 204 3.04 10.40 -11.08
CA ASP A 204 4.16 11.18 -10.53
C ASP A 204 4.60 12.29 -11.51
N ALA A 205 4.75 11.96 -12.78
CA ALA A 205 5.15 12.93 -13.81
C ALA A 205 4.10 14.02 -14.07
N VAL A 206 2.82 13.65 -14.05
CA VAL A 206 1.72 14.61 -14.23
C VAL A 206 1.65 15.59 -13.06
N VAL A 207 1.73 15.10 -11.83
CA VAL A 207 1.64 15.96 -10.63
C VAL A 207 2.87 16.88 -10.50
N LYS A 208 4.04 16.44 -10.96
CA LYS A 208 5.24 17.29 -11.04
C LYS A 208 5.19 18.36 -12.14
N GLY A 209 4.17 18.34 -13.00
CA GLY A 209 4.05 19.23 -14.14
C GLY A 209 5.07 18.94 -15.25
N GLU A 210 5.55 17.71 -15.35
CA GLU A 210 6.47 17.27 -16.41
C GLU A 210 5.73 16.83 -17.67
N LEU A 211 4.42 16.53 -17.53
CA LEU A 211 3.50 16.16 -18.59
C LEU A 211 2.29 17.10 -18.53
N ASP A 212 2.29 18.13 -19.35
CA ASP A 212 1.28 19.20 -19.32
C ASP A 212 0.16 19.02 -20.36
N SER A 213 0.41 18.23 -21.40
CA SER A 213 -0.53 18.08 -22.52
C SER A 213 -1.03 16.66 -22.66
N ASP A 214 -2.22 16.51 -23.23
CA ASP A 214 -2.80 15.20 -23.57
C ASP A 214 -1.85 14.37 -24.43
N GLU A 215 -1.12 15.00 -25.36
CA GLU A 215 -0.17 14.35 -26.25
C GLU A 215 1.04 13.79 -25.48
N GLU A 216 1.58 14.55 -24.54
CA GLU A 216 2.70 14.10 -23.69
C GLU A 216 2.29 12.97 -22.76
N ILE A 217 1.11 13.06 -22.13
CA ILE A 217 0.57 12.01 -21.27
C ILE A 217 0.33 10.72 -22.07
N LEU A 218 -0.31 10.81 -23.25
CA LEU A 218 -0.53 9.65 -24.13
C LEU A 218 0.79 9.03 -24.57
N LYS A 219 1.78 9.84 -24.90
CA LYS A 219 3.10 9.35 -25.25
C LYS A 219 3.78 8.63 -24.07
N ALA A 220 3.67 9.16 -22.86
CA ALA A 220 4.20 8.52 -21.67
C ALA A 220 3.49 7.17 -21.38
N ILE A 221 2.16 7.10 -21.57
CA ILE A 221 1.39 5.87 -21.50
C ILE A 221 1.92 4.82 -22.49
N ASP A 222 2.12 5.20 -23.75
CA ASP A 222 2.61 4.30 -24.80
C ASP A 222 4.04 3.80 -24.52
N ASP A 223 4.92 4.72 -24.14
CA ASP A 223 6.32 4.41 -23.82
C ASP A 223 6.41 3.50 -22.58
N GLY A 224 5.60 3.78 -21.56
CA GLY A 224 5.50 2.95 -20.34
C GLY A 224 4.93 1.56 -20.64
N ALA A 225 3.85 1.50 -21.38
CA ALA A 225 3.24 0.25 -21.82
C ALA A 225 4.23 -0.63 -22.59
N LYS A 226 4.96 -0.03 -23.53
CA LYS A 226 6.00 -0.75 -24.29
C LYS A 226 7.12 -1.30 -23.40
N LYS A 227 7.56 -0.52 -22.41
CA LYS A 227 8.64 -0.93 -21.48
C LYS A 227 8.23 -2.06 -20.55
N LEU A 228 7.00 -2.03 -20.08
CA LEU A 228 6.44 -3.06 -19.21
C LEU A 228 5.94 -4.30 -19.99
N ASP A 229 6.14 -4.31 -21.33
CA ASP A 229 5.57 -5.33 -22.23
C ASP A 229 4.05 -5.49 -22.01
N ILE A 230 3.36 -4.37 -22.11
CA ILE A 230 1.91 -4.22 -21.97
C ILE A 230 1.31 -3.87 -23.32
N LYS A 231 0.15 -4.44 -23.63
CA LYS A 231 -0.67 -4.05 -24.77
C LYS A 231 -1.95 -3.41 -24.27
N LEU A 232 -2.06 -2.11 -24.44
CA LEU A 232 -3.26 -1.36 -24.13
C LEU A 232 -4.13 -1.19 -25.38
N SER A 233 -5.43 -1.35 -25.23
CA SER A 233 -6.42 -0.90 -26.20
C SER A 233 -6.51 0.63 -26.23
N GLU A 234 -7.10 1.20 -27.29
CA GLU A 234 -7.32 2.66 -27.35
C GLU A 234 -8.25 3.14 -26.23
N ASP A 235 -9.25 2.35 -25.85
CA ASP A 235 -10.15 2.67 -24.74
C ASP A 235 -9.40 2.74 -23.40
N GLU A 236 -8.55 1.77 -23.10
CA GLU A 236 -7.72 1.76 -21.88
C GLU A 236 -6.75 2.96 -21.86
N ARG A 237 -6.13 3.31 -22.99
CA ARG A 237 -5.27 4.49 -23.09
C ARG A 237 -6.03 5.79 -22.77
N GLN A 238 -7.24 5.94 -23.29
CA GLN A 238 -8.06 7.13 -23.06
C GLN A 238 -8.58 7.19 -21.63
N LYS A 239 -8.89 6.05 -20.98
CA LYS A 239 -9.23 5.98 -19.57
C LYS A 239 -8.07 6.43 -18.70
N ILE A 240 -6.86 5.91 -18.94
CA ILE A 240 -5.65 6.34 -18.22
C ILE A 240 -5.44 7.86 -18.39
N LEU A 241 -5.51 8.38 -19.60
CA LEU A 241 -5.39 9.82 -19.85
C LEU A 241 -6.41 10.63 -19.03
N SER A 242 -7.67 10.19 -19.01
CA SER A 242 -8.74 10.86 -18.27
C SER A 242 -8.46 10.93 -16.77
N VAL A 243 -8.02 9.81 -16.19
CA VAL A 243 -7.64 9.73 -14.78
C VAL A 243 -6.44 10.62 -14.48
N MET A 244 -5.40 10.58 -15.30
CA MET A 244 -4.18 11.38 -15.10
C MET A 244 -4.47 12.88 -15.16
N LYS A 245 -5.32 13.33 -16.07
CA LYS A 245 -5.77 14.73 -16.12
C LYS A 245 -6.52 15.12 -14.85
N LYS A 246 -7.44 14.27 -14.38
CA LYS A 246 -8.18 14.51 -13.14
C LYS A 246 -7.23 14.64 -11.95
N ILE A 247 -6.22 13.77 -11.87
CA ILE A 247 -5.20 13.80 -10.82
C ILE A 247 -4.33 15.06 -10.93
N GLY A 248 -3.94 15.45 -12.14
CA GLY A 248 -3.15 16.68 -12.39
C GLY A 248 -3.85 17.96 -11.95
N ASP A 249 -5.18 17.97 -11.91
CA ASP A 249 -6.00 19.10 -11.43
C ASP A 249 -6.11 19.14 -9.89
N LEU A 250 -5.55 18.15 -9.16
CA LEU A 250 -5.58 18.11 -7.69
C LEU A 250 -4.37 18.83 -7.10
N ASP A 251 -4.58 19.45 -5.94
CA ASP A 251 -3.48 19.95 -5.09
C ASP A 251 -2.96 18.80 -4.22
N LEU A 252 -1.96 18.07 -4.73
CA LEU A 252 -1.31 16.95 -4.05
C LEU A 252 0.10 17.33 -3.62
N ASP A 253 0.52 16.82 -2.46
CA ASP A 253 1.90 16.99 -2.00
C ASP A 253 2.85 16.10 -2.82
N ILE A 254 3.78 16.72 -3.53
CA ILE A 254 4.74 16.03 -4.40
C ILE A 254 5.62 15.09 -3.57
N SER A 255 6.03 15.49 -2.35
CA SER A 255 6.92 14.67 -1.52
C SER A 255 6.27 13.36 -1.09
N ASP A 256 4.97 13.38 -0.81
CA ASP A 256 4.21 12.20 -0.40
C ASP A 256 3.94 11.25 -1.58
N LEU A 257 3.73 11.82 -2.77
CA LEU A 257 3.65 11.04 -4.00
C LEU A 257 4.98 10.37 -4.35
N GLU A 258 6.10 11.05 -4.14
CA GLU A 258 7.45 10.49 -4.36
C GLU A 258 7.70 9.28 -3.45
N LYS A 259 7.31 9.34 -2.17
CA LYS A 259 7.40 8.19 -1.24
C LYS A 259 6.57 7.00 -1.73
N SER A 260 5.35 7.27 -2.20
CA SER A 260 4.46 6.23 -2.73
C SER A 260 5.01 5.63 -4.03
N ALA A 261 5.52 6.46 -4.95
CA ALA A 261 6.16 6.02 -6.17
C ALA A 261 7.43 5.20 -5.88
N GLN A 262 8.22 5.57 -4.86
CA GLN A 262 9.37 4.80 -4.40
C GLN A 262 8.97 3.39 -3.98
N LYS A 263 7.93 3.23 -3.17
CA LYS A 263 7.47 1.89 -2.74
C LYS A 263 6.99 1.04 -3.92
N VAL A 264 6.29 1.64 -4.86
CA VAL A 264 5.91 0.95 -6.11
C VAL A 264 7.16 0.56 -6.90
N TYR A 265 8.18 1.43 -6.96
CA TYR A 265 9.45 1.14 -7.61
C TYR A 265 10.22 0.00 -6.94
N ASP A 266 10.32 -0.01 -5.60
CA ASP A 266 10.97 -1.07 -4.83
C ASP A 266 10.29 -2.43 -5.04
N ALA A 267 8.97 -2.45 -5.14
CA ALA A 267 8.21 -3.64 -5.51
C ALA A 267 8.50 -4.11 -6.94
N ILE A 268 8.79 -3.18 -7.88
CA ILE A 268 9.22 -3.49 -9.26
C ILE A 268 10.57 -4.19 -9.27
N THR A 269 11.54 -3.63 -8.55
CA THR A 269 12.92 -4.13 -8.56
C THR A 269 13.03 -5.51 -7.93
N SER A 270 12.26 -5.77 -6.89
CA SER A 270 12.19 -7.09 -6.25
C SER A 270 11.56 -8.17 -7.15
N SER A 271 10.84 -7.79 -8.21
CA SER A 271 10.21 -8.72 -9.16
C SER A 271 11.08 -9.11 -10.36
N GLY A 272 12.38 -8.73 -10.39
CA GLY A 272 13.37 -9.18 -11.38
C GLY A 272 13.37 -8.43 -12.72
N ILE A 273 12.81 -7.22 -12.77
CA ILE A 273 12.92 -6.31 -13.92
C ILE A 273 14.33 -5.68 -13.91
N ASP A 274 14.99 -5.64 -15.08
CA ASP A 274 16.32 -5.06 -15.21
C ASP A 274 16.33 -3.58 -14.81
N LEU A 275 17.09 -3.27 -13.75
CA LEU A 275 17.20 -1.94 -13.16
C LEU A 275 17.78 -0.90 -14.12
N GLU A 276 18.70 -1.29 -14.99
CA GLU A 276 19.37 -0.38 -15.93
C GLU A 276 18.42 0.05 -17.04
N ASP A 277 17.56 -0.84 -17.50
CA ASP A 277 16.51 -0.52 -18.48
C ASP A 277 15.39 0.36 -17.87
N ALA A 278 15.01 0.11 -16.64
CA ALA A 278 14.06 0.94 -15.91
C ALA A 278 14.63 2.35 -15.70
N LYS A 279 15.88 2.47 -15.24
CA LYS A 279 16.58 3.75 -15.03
C LYS A 279 16.67 4.56 -16.32
N ASN A 280 17.15 3.95 -17.40
CA ASN A 280 17.31 4.63 -18.70
C ASN A 280 15.97 5.10 -19.27
N TRP A 281 14.89 4.38 -18.99
CA TRP A 281 13.54 4.81 -19.39
C TRP A 281 13.04 5.99 -18.57
N PHE A 282 13.21 5.95 -17.25
CA PHE A 282 12.89 7.07 -16.37
C PHE A 282 13.67 8.33 -16.75
N GLU A 283 14.99 8.23 -16.92
CA GLU A 283 15.84 9.36 -17.36
C GLU A 283 15.41 9.93 -18.73
N LYS A 284 14.89 9.11 -19.61
CA LYS A 284 14.44 9.53 -20.94
C LYS A 284 13.06 10.21 -20.93
N ILE A 285 12.14 9.78 -20.06
CA ILE A 285 10.80 10.41 -19.92
C ILE A 285 10.91 11.68 -19.11
N PHE A 286 11.68 11.66 -18.02
CA PHE A 286 11.76 12.72 -17.03
C PHE A 286 12.98 13.63 -17.17
N GLY A 287 13.69 13.56 -18.28
CA GLY A 287 14.67 14.48 -18.85
C GLY A 287 15.49 15.33 -17.88
N GLY A 288 16.09 14.74 -16.85
CA GLY A 288 17.05 15.46 -16.01
C GLY A 288 16.76 15.52 -14.51
N ILE A 289 15.91 14.68 -13.97
CA ILE A 289 15.70 14.56 -12.51
C ILE A 289 16.85 13.76 -11.89
N GLY A 290 18.09 14.25 -12.10
CA GLY A 290 19.29 13.62 -11.56
C GLY A 290 19.34 13.55 -10.04
N ASP A 291 18.61 14.43 -9.34
CA ASP A 291 18.67 14.51 -7.88
C ASP A 291 17.68 13.53 -7.19
N PHE A 292 16.48 13.33 -7.76
CA PHE A 292 15.50 12.36 -7.23
C PHE A 292 16.01 10.93 -7.33
N PHE A 293 16.40 10.53 -8.54
CA PHE A 293 16.94 9.18 -8.76
C PHE A 293 18.37 9.01 -8.20
N GLY A 294 19.13 10.08 -8.08
CA GLY A 294 20.45 10.06 -7.42
C GLY A 294 20.35 9.56 -5.98
N ASN A 295 19.34 9.98 -5.23
CA ASN A 295 19.08 9.52 -3.87
C ASN A 295 18.54 8.08 -3.83
N ILE A 296 17.62 7.72 -4.74
CA ILE A 296 17.08 6.36 -4.86
C ILE A 296 18.19 5.36 -5.23
N PHE A 297 19.00 5.66 -6.27
CA PHE A 297 20.05 4.77 -6.72
C PHE A 297 21.25 4.75 -5.78
N SER A 298 21.52 5.79 -5.00
CA SER A 298 22.54 5.74 -3.94
C SER A 298 22.15 4.78 -2.83
N SER A 299 20.89 4.80 -2.42
CA SER A 299 20.36 3.89 -1.39
C SER A 299 20.39 2.43 -1.86
N ILE A 300 20.07 2.16 -3.14
CA ILE A 300 20.17 0.84 -3.76
C ILE A 300 21.64 0.43 -3.93
N GLY A 301 22.52 1.33 -4.36
CA GLY A 301 23.94 1.08 -4.50
C GLY A 301 24.62 0.75 -3.17
N ASP A 302 24.21 1.39 -2.09
CA ASP A 302 24.70 1.12 -0.73
C ASP A 302 24.13 -0.18 -0.16
N PHE A 303 22.88 -0.54 -0.49
CA PHE A 303 22.30 -1.85 -0.18
C PHE A 303 23.09 -3.00 -0.85
N PHE A 304 23.39 -2.90 -2.15
CA PHE A 304 24.20 -3.92 -2.83
C PHE A 304 25.65 -3.98 -2.32
N LYS A 305 26.27 -2.85 -1.94
CA LYS A 305 27.59 -2.84 -1.28
C LYS A 305 27.59 -3.48 0.10
N SER A 306 26.45 -3.52 0.79
CA SER A 306 26.31 -4.18 2.09
C SER A 306 26.10 -5.69 2.00
N LEU A 307 25.81 -6.22 0.80
CA LEU A 307 25.58 -7.65 0.54
C LEU A 307 26.82 -8.40 0.01
N PHE A 308 27.90 -7.67 -0.31
CA PHE A 308 29.20 -8.19 -0.74
C PHE A 308 30.34 -7.58 0.07
#